data_930dfac82d514e25be9d6082a29fc1b2
#
_entry.id   930dfac82d514e25be9d6082a29fc1b2
#
_cell.length_a   1.000
_cell.length_b   1.000
_cell.length_c   1.000
_cell.angle_alpha   90.00
_cell.angle_beta   90.00
_cell.angle_gamma   90.00
#
_symmetry.space_group_name_H-M   'P 1'
#
loop_
_entity.id
_entity.type
_entity.pdbx_description
1 polymer ?
#
loop_
_entity_poly.entity_id
_entity_poly.type
_entity_poly.pdbx_seq_one_letter_code
_entity_poly.pdbx_strand_id
1 'polypeptide(L)'
;GLKGIEESVFSGCGNLKQIEIPDNITYISDRAFSYAGLTSVEIPDSVTSIGEEAFYGCGSLKKAVIGNNLAYVAYSAFYSCALTEIMWGGKIEKIGKSAFAQNKNLTTVSIPNSVTEIEYGAFAGCENLSDIEIPDSVEAIGGFAFESDINPGNTAWYDAQADGDVYAGKVYYKYKGTIAEGGTVNLKAGTKGIAGYAFLDQINLTGIEIPDSVTNIGDYAFVGCEKLNKVTVPASVTKIGEKALGYLTSGKGGQAYKLEGFTIRGVAGSAAEKYAKENEFNFEAYTPEYIRGDVDADRKVSIGDVRMTLRSICKKAELNGTQKLAADVEKDGTVDIKDLRKILRYVCGKIEYL
;
A
#
# COMPACT_ATOMS: atom_id res chain seq x y z
N GLY A 1 -38.65 7.86 -1.06
CA GLY A 1 -38.30 6.81 -0.12
C GLY A 1 -36.91 7.06 0.49
N LEU A 2 -36.56 6.35 1.53
CA LEU A 2 -35.24 6.41 2.16
C LEU A 2 -34.14 6.11 1.14
N LYS A 3 -33.04 6.85 1.22
CA LYS A 3 -31.87 6.66 0.35
C LYS A 3 -30.68 6.05 1.08
N GLY A 4 -30.73 6.02 2.40
CA GLY A 4 -29.65 5.51 3.22
C GLY A 4 -30.14 4.88 4.52
N ILE A 5 -29.22 4.14 5.15
CA ILE A 5 -29.37 3.66 6.52
C ILE A 5 -28.54 4.58 7.39
N GLU A 6 -29.23 5.33 8.24
CA GLU A 6 -28.65 6.43 9.02
C GLU A 6 -27.75 5.92 10.15
N GLU A 7 -26.98 6.85 10.73
CA GLU A 7 -26.03 6.56 11.81
C GLU A 7 -26.71 5.83 12.98
N SER A 8 -26.12 4.73 13.40
CA SER A 8 -26.48 3.95 14.60
C SER A 8 -27.91 3.41 14.64
N VAL A 9 -28.68 3.45 13.54
CA VAL A 9 -30.12 3.11 13.49
C VAL A 9 -30.43 1.69 14.00
N PHE A 10 -29.54 0.72 13.70
CA PHE A 10 -29.67 -0.67 14.18
C PHE A 10 -28.56 -1.05 15.15
N SER A 11 -27.86 -0.05 15.72
CA SER A 11 -26.79 -0.31 16.69
C SER A 11 -27.34 -1.04 17.92
N GLY A 12 -26.66 -2.11 18.35
CA GLY A 12 -27.06 -2.92 19.49
C GLY A 12 -28.30 -3.80 19.27
N CYS A 13 -28.83 -3.87 18.05
CA CYS A 13 -29.98 -4.74 17.74
C CYS A 13 -29.57 -6.22 17.73
N GLY A 14 -29.20 -6.80 18.88
CA GLY A 14 -28.68 -8.17 19.01
C GLY A 14 -29.65 -9.28 18.57
N ASN A 15 -30.94 -8.99 18.49
CA ASN A 15 -31.97 -9.93 18.01
C ASN A 15 -32.22 -9.82 16.51
N LEU A 16 -31.65 -8.82 15.80
CA LEU A 16 -31.76 -8.67 14.35
C LEU A 16 -30.83 -9.68 13.67
N LYS A 17 -31.37 -10.82 13.24
CA LYS A 17 -30.57 -11.90 12.64
C LYS A 17 -30.36 -11.77 11.15
N GLN A 18 -31.29 -11.12 10.47
CA GLN A 18 -31.29 -10.92 9.02
C GLN A 18 -31.87 -9.55 8.70
N ILE A 19 -31.39 -8.97 7.63
CA ILE A 19 -31.94 -7.75 7.04
C ILE A 19 -31.77 -7.83 5.53
N GLU A 20 -32.79 -7.41 4.80
CA GLU A 20 -32.70 -7.15 3.37
C GLU A 20 -32.46 -5.64 3.18
N ILE A 21 -31.37 -5.27 2.50
CA ILE A 21 -31.04 -3.90 2.15
C ILE A 21 -31.57 -3.65 0.72
N PRO A 22 -32.60 -2.82 0.54
CA PRO A 22 -33.20 -2.65 -0.78
C PRO A 22 -32.31 -1.90 -1.76
N ASP A 23 -32.50 -2.13 -3.08
CA ASP A 23 -31.72 -1.50 -4.16
C ASP A 23 -31.86 0.03 -4.27
N ASN A 24 -32.75 0.65 -3.51
CA ASN A 24 -32.85 2.12 -3.44
C ASN A 24 -31.94 2.74 -2.38
N ILE A 25 -31.29 1.94 -1.55
CA ILE A 25 -30.31 2.39 -0.56
C ILE A 25 -28.97 2.63 -1.25
N THR A 26 -28.41 3.82 -1.07
CA THR A 26 -27.15 4.25 -1.70
C THR A 26 -26.00 4.41 -0.72
N TYR A 27 -26.28 4.49 0.59
CA TYR A 27 -25.25 4.56 1.65
C TYR A 27 -25.70 3.88 2.93
N ILE A 28 -24.72 3.41 3.69
CA ILE A 28 -24.86 2.92 5.06
C ILE A 28 -23.95 3.81 5.91
N SER A 29 -24.52 4.52 6.89
CA SER A 29 -23.79 5.47 7.72
C SER A 29 -22.97 4.79 8.83
N ASP A 30 -22.23 5.60 9.59
CA ASP A 30 -21.38 5.15 10.68
C ASP A 30 -22.19 4.38 11.73
N ARG A 31 -21.62 3.27 12.21
CA ARG A 31 -22.20 2.41 13.25
C ARG A 31 -23.62 1.90 12.98
N ALA A 32 -24.11 1.99 11.74
CA ALA A 32 -25.51 1.70 11.41
C ALA A 32 -25.99 0.33 11.96
N PHE A 33 -25.12 -0.69 11.96
CA PHE A 33 -25.38 -2.04 12.46
C PHE A 33 -24.40 -2.48 13.56
N SER A 34 -23.68 -1.54 14.17
CA SER A 34 -22.70 -1.88 15.22
C SER A 34 -23.34 -2.73 16.32
N TYR A 35 -22.71 -3.86 16.68
CA TYR A 35 -23.23 -4.85 17.64
C TYR A 35 -24.59 -5.46 17.29
N ALA A 36 -25.03 -5.40 16.02
CA ALA A 36 -26.24 -6.10 15.59
C ALA A 36 -26.02 -7.62 15.57
N GLY A 37 -27.11 -8.38 15.74
CA GLY A 37 -27.06 -9.84 15.80
C GLY A 37 -27.03 -10.53 14.43
N LEU A 38 -26.75 -9.81 13.34
CA LEU A 38 -26.75 -10.31 11.98
C LEU A 38 -25.88 -11.55 11.81
N THR A 39 -26.39 -12.53 11.06
CA THR A 39 -25.63 -13.76 10.72
C THR A 39 -25.00 -13.69 9.34
N SER A 40 -25.59 -12.93 8.45
CA SER A 40 -25.06 -12.57 7.13
C SER A 40 -25.53 -11.20 6.74
N VAL A 41 -24.79 -10.55 5.83
CA VAL A 41 -25.21 -9.29 5.18
C VAL A 41 -24.89 -9.36 3.70
N GLU A 42 -25.84 -8.92 2.88
CA GLU A 42 -25.67 -8.66 1.47
C GLU A 42 -25.85 -7.16 1.21
N ILE A 43 -24.76 -6.52 0.79
CA ILE A 43 -24.71 -5.10 0.46
C ILE A 43 -24.96 -4.97 -1.04
N PRO A 44 -26.10 -4.38 -1.47
CA PRO A 44 -26.44 -4.34 -2.88
C PRO A 44 -25.55 -3.39 -3.68
N ASP A 45 -25.54 -3.56 -4.99
CA ASP A 45 -24.76 -2.73 -5.93
C ASP A 45 -25.14 -1.25 -5.91
N SER A 46 -26.32 -0.91 -5.40
CA SER A 46 -26.76 0.48 -5.21
C SER A 46 -25.97 1.23 -4.14
N VAL A 47 -25.39 0.51 -3.17
CA VAL A 47 -24.59 1.11 -2.08
C VAL A 47 -23.23 1.49 -2.61
N THR A 48 -22.90 2.77 -2.52
CA THR A 48 -21.62 3.35 -2.95
C THR A 48 -20.70 3.75 -1.80
N SER A 49 -21.24 3.80 -0.56
CA SER A 49 -20.47 4.10 0.64
C SER A 49 -20.95 3.34 1.86
N ILE A 50 -19.99 2.89 2.68
CA ILE A 50 -20.21 2.30 3.99
C ILE A 50 -19.41 3.14 4.98
N GLY A 51 -20.05 3.58 6.06
CA GLY A 51 -19.46 4.41 7.10
C GLY A 51 -18.52 3.65 8.02
N GLU A 52 -17.84 4.40 8.89
CA GLU A 52 -16.94 3.85 9.90
C GLU A 52 -17.73 2.99 10.91
N GLU A 53 -17.12 1.85 11.28
CA GLU A 53 -17.71 0.92 12.27
C GLU A 53 -19.12 0.42 11.92
N ALA A 54 -19.53 0.48 10.64
CA ALA A 54 -20.91 0.19 10.25
C ALA A 54 -21.42 -1.18 10.73
N PHE A 55 -20.57 -2.22 10.74
CA PHE A 55 -20.85 -3.56 11.24
C PHE A 55 -19.92 -3.97 12.39
N TYR A 56 -19.35 -2.99 13.11
CA TYR A 56 -18.43 -3.24 14.21
C TYR A 56 -19.05 -4.16 15.28
N GLY A 57 -18.32 -5.19 15.70
CA GLY A 57 -18.75 -6.06 16.80
C GLY A 57 -19.96 -6.93 16.48
N CYS A 58 -20.32 -7.13 15.21
CA CYS A 58 -21.37 -8.09 14.81
C CYS A 58 -20.90 -9.52 15.03
N GLY A 59 -20.81 -9.97 16.27
CA GLY A 59 -20.21 -11.24 16.69
C GLY A 59 -20.92 -12.52 16.18
N SER A 60 -22.04 -12.39 15.47
CA SER A 60 -22.71 -13.50 14.80
C SER A 60 -22.53 -13.49 13.27
N LEU A 61 -21.95 -12.43 12.69
CA LEU A 61 -21.83 -12.19 11.25
C LEU A 61 -20.74 -13.07 10.64
N LYS A 62 -21.16 -14.11 9.92
CA LYS A 62 -20.28 -15.11 9.31
C LYS A 62 -19.95 -14.83 7.86
N LYS A 63 -20.86 -14.16 7.13
CA LYS A 63 -20.73 -13.90 5.70
C LYS A 63 -21.05 -12.44 5.38
N ALA A 64 -20.17 -11.80 4.64
CA ALA A 64 -20.38 -10.47 4.07
C ALA A 64 -20.26 -10.55 2.54
N VAL A 65 -21.31 -10.13 1.83
CA VAL A 65 -21.30 -9.95 0.38
C VAL A 65 -21.26 -8.45 0.12
N ILE A 66 -20.22 -7.99 -0.56
CA ILE A 66 -19.95 -6.57 -0.81
C ILE A 66 -20.34 -6.24 -2.24
N GLY A 67 -21.22 -5.24 -2.43
CA GLY A 67 -21.71 -4.82 -3.74
C GLY A 67 -20.63 -4.28 -4.67
N ASN A 68 -20.91 -4.33 -5.97
CA ASN A 68 -19.92 -4.03 -7.02
C ASN A 68 -19.57 -2.53 -7.15
N ASN A 69 -20.29 -1.61 -6.52
CA ASN A 69 -20.06 -0.17 -6.65
C ASN A 69 -19.37 0.46 -5.43
N LEU A 70 -19.02 -0.33 -4.41
CA LEU A 70 -18.26 0.15 -3.29
C LEU A 70 -16.76 0.18 -3.66
N ALA A 71 -16.14 1.36 -3.52
CA ALA A 71 -14.70 1.54 -3.80
C ALA A 71 -13.84 1.42 -2.54
N TYR A 72 -14.38 1.65 -1.36
CA TYR A 72 -13.66 1.70 -0.11
C TYR A 72 -14.42 1.00 1.02
N VAL A 73 -13.75 0.08 1.71
CA VAL A 73 -14.25 -0.49 2.97
C VAL A 73 -13.70 0.36 4.12
N ALA A 74 -14.60 1.07 4.81
CA ALA A 74 -14.22 2.11 5.78
C ALA A 74 -13.53 1.57 7.04
N TYR A 75 -13.03 2.52 7.86
CA TYR A 75 -12.40 2.25 9.16
C TYR A 75 -13.26 1.33 10.02
N SER A 76 -12.66 0.21 10.47
CA SER A 76 -13.28 -0.77 11.37
C SER A 76 -14.67 -1.27 10.93
N ALA A 77 -15.03 -1.16 9.64
CA ALA A 77 -16.39 -1.45 9.17
C ALA A 77 -16.87 -2.84 9.55
N PHE A 78 -15.98 -3.86 9.54
CA PHE A 78 -16.26 -5.23 9.94
C PHE A 78 -15.33 -5.72 11.07
N TYR A 79 -14.91 -4.80 11.94
CA TYR A 79 -14.04 -5.12 13.07
C TYR A 79 -14.75 -6.07 14.06
N SER A 80 -14.05 -7.10 14.54
CA SER A 80 -14.55 -8.04 15.58
C SER A 80 -15.91 -8.67 15.23
N CYS A 81 -16.06 -9.07 13.96
CA CYS A 81 -17.14 -9.94 13.50
C CYS A 81 -16.71 -11.43 13.63
N ALA A 82 -17.63 -12.33 13.27
CA ALA A 82 -17.33 -13.78 13.22
C ALA A 82 -17.11 -14.27 11.79
N LEU A 83 -16.61 -13.40 10.89
CA LEU A 83 -16.52 -13.70 9.45
C LEU A 83 -15.73 -14.98 9.19
N THR A 84 -16.29 -15.81 8.33
CA THR A 84 -15.64 -16.98 7.72
C THR A 84 -15.50 -16.79 6.21
N GLU A 85 -16.28 -15.87 5.61
CA GLU A 85 -16.33 -15.64 4.18
C GLU A 85 -16.56 -14.16 3.88
N ILE A 86 -15.76 -13.63 2.93
CA ILE A 86 -15.96 -12.31 2.34
C ILE A 86 -16.10 -12.49 0.83
N MET A 87 -17.23 -12.07 0.27
CA MET A 87 -17.45 -12.01 -1.17
C MET A 87 -17.28 -10.55 -1.62
N TRP A 88 -16.25 -10.30 -2.39
CA TRP A 88 -15.84 -8.96 -2.78
C TRP A 88 -16.61 -8.44 -4.00
N GLY A 89 -16.99 -7.17 -3.96
CA GLY A 89 -17.42 -6.43 -5.14
C GLY A 89 -16.25 -6.06 -6.08
N GLY A 90 -16.57 -5.84 -7.35
CA GLY A 90 -15.54 -5.66 -8.39
C GLY A 90 -14.82 -4.31 -8.41
N LYS A 91 -15.23 -3.32 -7.61
CA LYS A 91 -14.65 -1.97 -7.61
C LYS A 91 -13.87 -1.59 -6.34
N ILE A 92 -13.70 -2.50 -5.40
CA ILE A 92 -12.93 -2.20 -4.19
C ILE A 92 -11.50 -1.82 -4.57
N GLU A 93 -11.11 -0.59 -4.32
CA GLU A 93 -9.77 -0.06 -4.57
C GLU A 93 -8.93 -0.03 -3.29
N LYS A 94 -9.62 0.08 -2.13
CA LYS A 94 -8.94 0.27 -0.85
C LYS A 94 -9.66 -0.44 0.29
N ILE A 95 -8.86 -1.15 1.13
CA ILE A 95 -9.30 -1.77 2.38
C ILE A 95 -8.82 -0.90 3.53
N GLY A 96 -9.75 -0.33 4.27
CA GLY A 96 -9.50 0.68 5.29
C GLY A 96 -8.83 0.15 6.56
N LYS A 97 -8.39 1.08 7.39
CA LYS A 97 -7.73 0.81 8.66
C LYS A 97 -8.61 -0.08 9.54
N SER A 98 -8.04 -1.20 9.98
CA SER A 98 -8.70 -2.20 10.85
C SER A 98 -10.03 -2.75 10.28
N ALA A 99 -10.29 -2.61 8.97
CA ALA A 99 -11.61 -2.89 8.38
C ALA A 99 -12.13 -4.29 8.70
N PHE A 100 -11.26 -5.29 8.71
CA PHE A 100 -11.58 -6.69 9.01
C PHE A 100 -10.81 -7.23 10.21
N ALA A 101 -10.22 -6.36 11.05
CA ALA A 101 -9.45 -6.81 12.20
C ALA A 101 -10.30 -7.62 13.19
N GLN A 102 -9.65 -8.54 13.92
CA GLN A 102 -10.27 -9.41 14.94
C GLN A 102 -11.33 -10.38 14.41
N ASN A 103 -11.32 -10.71 13.10
CA ASN A 103 -12.15 -11.78 12.54
C ASN A 103 -11.45 -13.14 12.71
N LYS A 104 -11.48 -13.69 13.91
CA LYS A 104 -10.71 -14.88 14.29
C LYS A 104 -11.13 -16.17 13.54
N ASN A 105 -12.33 -16.19 12.96
CA ASN A 105 -12.83 -17.36 12.22
C ASN A 105 -12.45 -17.34 10.73
N LEU A 106 -11.88 -16.23 10.23
CA LEU A 106 -11.46 -16.10 8.86
C LEU A 106 -10.20 -16.93 8.63
N THR A 107 -10.24 -17.85 7.66
CA THR A 107 -9.11 -18.76 7.35
C THR A 107 -8.43 -18.44 6.03
N THR A 108 -9.18 -17.88 5.08
CA THR A 108 -8.72 -17.56 3.73
C THR A 108 -9.25 -16.20 3.28
N VAL A 109 -8.45 -15.46 2.55
CA VAL A 109 -8.84 -14.20 1.89
C VAL A 109 -8.16 -14.10 0.54
N SER A 110 -8.96 -13.92 -0.52
CA SER A 110 -8.44 -13.57 -1.85
C SER A 110 -8.76 -12.09 -2.12
N ILE A 111 -7.75 -11.25 -2.12
CA ILE A 111 -7.89 -9.80 -2.35
C ILE A 111 -8.17 -9.54 -3.83
N PRO A 112 -9.19 -8.72 -4.19
CA PRO A 112 -9.51 -8.45 -5.59
C PRO A 112 -8.40 -7.70 -6.34
N ASN A 113 -8.29 -7.96 -7.66
CA ASN A 113 -7.33 -7.25 -8.53
C ASN A 113 -7.59 -5.73 -8.68
N SER A 114 -8.71 -5.22 -8.19
CA SER A 114 -9.00 -3.79 -8.13
C SER A 114 -8.33 -3.08 -6.94
N VAL A 115 -7.94 -3.84 -5.89
CA VAL A 115 -7.34 -3.27 -4.68
C VAL A 115 -5.91 -2.84 -4.95
N THR A 116 -5.62 -1.59 -4.61
CA THR A 116 -4.29 -0.98 -4.71
C THR A 116 -3.68 -0.68 -3.33
N GLU A 117 -4.50 -0.55 -2.30
CA GLU A 117 -4.06 -0.21 -0.94
C GLU A 117 -4.79 -1.04 0.13
N ILE A 118 -4.01 -1.58 1.07
CA ILE A 118 -4.49 -2.23 2.29
C ILE A 118 -3.95 -1.40 3.46
N GLU A 119 -4.83 -0.82 4.28
CA GLU A 119 -4.40 0.10 5.33
C GLU A 119 -3.95 -0.61 6.63
N TYR A 120 -3.50 0.22 7.59
CA TYR A 120 -3.02 -0.20 8.89
C TYR A 120 -3.98 -1.18 9.59
N GLY A 121 -3.43 -2.31 10.02
CA GLY A 121 -4.17 -3.30 10.83
C GLY A 121 -5.37 -3.94 10.13
N ALA A 122 -5.51 -3.85 8.81
CA ALA A 122 -6.74 -4.24 8.09
C ALA A 122 -7.24 -5.65 8.44
N PHE A 123 -6.33 -6.59 8.66
CA PHE A 123 -6.61 -7.98 9.07
C PHE A 123 -5.92 -8.35 10.39
N ALA A 124 -5.54 -7.36 11.20
CA ALA A 124 -4.89 -7.59 12.49
C ALA A 124 -5.76 -8.47 13.40
N GLY A 125 -5.16 -9.46 14.06
CA GLY A 125 -5.89 -10.36 14.96
C GLY A 125 -6.84 -11.37 14.29
N CYS A 126 -6.76 -11.54 12.96
CA CYS A 126 -7.37 -12.66 12.26
C CYS A 126 -6.52 -13.93 12.46
N GLU A 127 -6.51 -14.46 13.68
CA GLU A 127 -5.54 -15.47 14.15
C GLU A 127 -5.49 -16.73 13.30
N ASN A 128 -6.64 -17.14 12.72
CA ASN A 128 -6.72 -18.36 11.89
C ASN A 128 -6.51 -18.11 10.39
N LEU A 129 -6.26 -16.87 9.97
CA LEU A 129 -6.04 -16.51 8.57
C LEU A 129 -4.68 -17.01 8.10
N SER A 130 -4.69 -18.17 7.42
CA SER A 130 -3.48 -18.87 6.98
C SER A 130 -3.20 -18.74 5.49
N ASP A 131 -4.20 -18.38 4.69
CA ASP A 131 -4.09 -18.27 3.25
C ASP A 131 -4.59 -16.91 2.78
N ILE A 132 -3.66 -16.11 2.22
CA ILE A 132 -3.92 -14.75 1.75
C ILE A 132 -3.37 -14.60 0.34
N GLU A 133 -4.28 -14.44 -0.62
CA GLU A 133 -3.90 -14.10 -1.99
C GLU A 133 -3.88 -12.58 -2.16
N ILE A 134 -2.71 -12.02 -2.41
CA ILE A 134 -2.50 -10.58 -2.61
C ILE A 134 -2.11 -10.34 -4.06
N PRO A 135 -2.94 -9.64 -4.85
CA PRO A 135 -2.68 -9.42 -6.27
C PRO A 135 -1.56 -8.39 -6.52
N ASP A 136 -1.01 -8.44 -7.73
CA ASP A 136 0.03 -7.52 -8.20
C ASP A 136 -0.42 -6.03 -8.26
N SER A 137 -1.71 -5.78 -8.17
CA SER A 137 -2.28 -4.43 -8.11
C SER A 137 -2.02 -3.71 -6.78
N VAL A 138 -1.78 -4.47 -5.69
CA VAL A 138 -1.50 -3.86 -4.38
C VAL A 138 -0.10 -3.25 -4.40
N GLU A 139 -0.04 -1.94 -4.20
CA GLU A 139 1.19 -1.15 -4.17
C GLU A 139 1.52 -0.60 -2.78
N ALA A 140 0.52 -0.53 -1.88
CA ALA A 140 0.69 -0.04 -0.53
C ALA A 140 0.04 -0.95 0.50
N ILE A 141 0.79 -1.27 1.57
CA ILE A 141 0.29 -2.00 2.72
C ILE A 141 0.67 -1.23 3.99
N GLY A 142 -0.33 -0.93 4.81
CA GLY A 142 -0.14 -0.28 6.11
C GLY A 142 0.53 -1.23 7.10
N GLY A 143 1.14 -0.66 8.13
CA GLY A 143 1.75 -1.46 9.19
C GLY A 143 0.75 -2.36 9.89
N PHE A 144 1.23 -3.49 10.38
CA PHE A 144 0.42 -4.45 11.14
C PHE A 144 -0.82 -4.99 10.39
N ALA A 145 -0.87 -4.85 9.06
CA ALA A 145 -2.04 -5.29 8.30
C ALA A 145 -2.37 -6.78 8.51
N PHE A 146 -1.36 -7.62 8.75
CA PHE A 146 -1.48 -9.08 8.97
C PHE A 146 -0.88 -9.55 10.30
N GLU A 147 -0.56 -8.64 11.20
CA GLU A 147 -0.05 -8.92 12.53
C GLU A 147 -0.73 -8.02 13.57
N SER A 148 -0.51 -8.24 14.85
CA SER A 148 -1.07 -7.40 15.91
C SER A 148 0.05 -6.66 16.65
N ASP A 149 -0.15 -5.37 16.88
CA ASP A 149 0.76 -4.54 17.68
C ASP A 149 0.37 -4.49 19.16
N ILE A 150 -0.89 -4.76 19.48
CA ILE A 150 -1.47 -4.51 20.81
C ILE A 150 -1.91 -5.80 21.52
N ASN A 151 -2.29 -6.85 20.77
CA ASN A 151 -2.79 -8.12 21.34
C ASN A 151 -2.02 -9.31 20.74
N PRO A 152 -1.80 -10.38 21.53
CA PRO A 152 -1.32 -11.63 20.95
C PRO A 152 -2.35 -12.11 19.94
N GLY A 153 -1.95 -12.27 18.70
CA GLY A 153 -2.85 -12.70 17.64
C GLY A 153 -2.44 -12.16 16.26
N ASN A 154 -1.25 -12.55 15.81
CA ASN A 154 -0.91 -12.41 14.40
C ASN A 154 -1.83 -13.29 13.56
N THR A 155 -1.87 -13.06 12.25
CA THR A 155 -2.44 -14.05 11.34
C THR A 155 -1.54 -15.30 11.30
N ALA A 156 -2.13 -16.47 11.12
CA ALA A 156 -1.38 -17.72 10.93
C ALA A 156 -0.45 -17.61 9.70
N TRP A 157 -0.87 -16.86 8.66
CA TRP A 157 -0.04 -16.56 7.50
C TRP A 157 1.27 -15.85 7.90
N TYR A 158 1.20 -14.81 8.75
CA TYR A 158 2.40 -14.09 9.18
C TYR A 158 3.28 -14.95 10.08
N ASP A 159 2.69 -15.70 10.99
CA ASP A 159 3.44 -16.57 11.90
C ASP A 159 4.19 -17.68 11.15
N ALA A 160 3.64 -18.17 10.04
CA ALA A 160 4.25 -19.16 9.17
C ALA A 160 5.44 -18.63 8.33
N GLN A 161 5.63 -17.29 8.24
CA GLN A 161 6.78 -16.73 7.52
C GLN A 161 8.08 -17.05 8.26
N ALA A 162 9.14 -17.37 7.50
CA ALA A 162 10.48 -17.49 8.04
C ALA A 162 11.03 -16.13 8.50
N ASP A 163 12.03 -16.14 9.38
CA ASP A 163 12.78 -14.95 9.70
C ASP A 163 13.50 -14.39 8.47
N GLY A 164 13.59 -13.07 8.37
CA GLY A 164 14.15 -12.34 7.24
C GLY A 164 13.10 -11.55 6.47
N ASP A 165 13.29 -11.48 5.15
CA ASP A 165 12.45 -10.68 4.25
C ASP A 165 11.07 -11.31 4.02
N VAL A 166 10.02 -10.67 4.51
CA VAL A 166 8.63 -11.06 4.26
C VAL A 166 8.02 -10.15 3.19
N TYR A 167 7.44 -10.78 2.18
CA TYR A 167 6.71 -10.10 1.11
C TYR A 167 5.24 -10.47 1.15
N ALA A 168 4.39 -9.48 0.91
CA ALA A 168 2.96 -9.63 0.70
C ALA A 168 2.63 -9.19 -0.73
N GLY A 169 2.50 -10.14 -1.66
CA GLY A 169 2.46 -9.85 -3.10
C GLY A 169 3.76 -9.18 -3.57
N LYS A 170 3.65 -8.00 -4.19
CA LYS A 170 4.79 -7.17 -4.61
C LYS A 170 5.20 -6.09 -3.61
N VAL A 171 4.65 -6.10 -2.39
CA VAL A 171 5.04 -5.18 -1.33
C VAL A 171 6.01 -5.86 -0.36
N TYR A 172 7.14 -5.21 -0.09
CA TYR A 172 7.99 -5.62 1.03
C TYR A 172 7.26 -5.31 2.33
N TYR A 173 6.78 -6.36 2.98
CA TYR A 173 5.89 -6.22 4.12
C TYR A 173 6.64 -5.97 5.42
N LYS A 174 7.62 -6.82 5.72
CA LYS A 174 8.38 -6.73 6.97
C LYS A 174 9.69 -7.49 6.93
N TYR A 175 10.67 -7.04 7.71
CA TYR A 175 11.77 -7.89 8.16
C TYR A 175 11.37 -8.59 9.44
N LYS A 176 11.19 -9.91 9.39
CA LYS A 176 10.84 -10.72 10.55
C LYS A 176 12.10 -11.14 11.31
N GLY A 177 12.11 -11.00 12.63
CA GLY A 177 13.31 -11.22 13.44
C GLY A 177 14.20 -9.98 13.51
N THR A 178 15.51 -10.18 13.69
CA THR A 178 16.49 -9.10 13.88
C THR A 178 17.60 -9.18 12.85
N ILE A 179 17.88 -8.07 12.19
CA ILE A 179 19.01 -7.92 11.26
C ILE A 179 20.33 -8.07 12.03
N ALA A 180 21.28 -8.85 11.50
CA ALA A 180 22.62 -9.01 12.07
C ALA A 180 23.36 -7.66 12.10
N GLU A 181 24.34 -7.54 13.00
CA GLU A 181 25.14 -6.32 13.11
C GLU A 181 25.82 -5.94 11.79
N GLY A 182 25.66 -4.67 11.37
CA GLY A 182 26.17 -4.16 10.10
C GLY A 182 25.42 -4.67 8.87
N GLY A 183 24.26 -5.32 9.06
CA GLY A 183 23.50 -5.90 7.96
C GLY A 183 22.90 -4.86 7.00
N THR A 184 22.79 -5.28 5.76
CA THR A 184 22.13 -4.52 4.68
C THR A 184 21.02 -5.36 4.07
N VAL A 185 20.01 -4.69 3.51
CA VAL A 185 18.89 -5.35 2.84
C VAL A 185 18.80 -4.87 1.38
N ASN A 186 18.66 -5.83 0.47
CA ASN A 186 18.47 -5.56 -0.95
C ASN A 186 17.07 -6.02 -1.35
N LEU A 187 16.18 -5.09 -1.66
CA LEU A 187 14.82 -5.43 -2.05
C LEU A 187 14.79 -6.10 -3.42
N LYS A 188 13.90 -7.07 -3.58
CA LYS A 188 13.73 -7.80 -4.86
C LYS A 188 13.33 -6.83 -5.98
N ALA A 189 13.88 -7.04 -7.18
CA ALA A 189 13.42 -6.35 -8.38
C ALA A 189 11.91 -6.58 -8.59
N GLY A 190 11.18 -5.53 -8.98
CA GLY A 190 9.73 -5.59 -9.14
C GLY A 190 8.94 -5.30 -7.84
N THR A 191 9.62 -5.07 -6.70
CA THR A 191 8.96 -4.58 -5.47
C THR A 191 8.27 -3.26 -5.77
N LYS A 192 6.98 -3.15 -5.44
CA LYS A 192 6.15 -1.96 -5.70
C LYS A 192 6.11 -0.99 -4.53
N GLY A 193 6.14 -1.50 -3.31
CA GLY A 193 6.08 -0.68 -2.11
C GLY A 193 6.86 -1.26 -0.95
N ILE A 194 7.14 -0.42 0.03
CA ILE A 194 7.64 -0.79 1.36
C ILE A 194 6.50 -0.49 2.33
N ALA A 195 6.04 -1.49 3.07
CA ALA A 195 4.92 -1.35 3.98
C ALA A 195 5.24 -0.44 5.17
N GLY A 196 4.20 0.03 5.84
CA GLY A 196 4.37 0.73 7.11
C GLY A 196 5.03 -0.18 8.16
N TYR A 197 5.92 0.39 8.97
CA TYR A 197 6.68 -0.33 10.00
C TYR A 197 7.48 -1.54 9.49
N ALA A 198 7.83 -1.58 8.20
CA ALA A 198 8.52 -2.72 7.58
C ALA A 198 9.85 -3.08 8.24
N PHE A 199 10.58 -2.08 8.73
CA PHE A 199 11.87 -2.21 9.42
C PHE A 199 11.83 -1.68 10.86
N LEU A 200 10.66 -1.75 11.51
CA LEU A 200 10.51 -1.30 12.90
C LEU A 200 11.59 -1.89 13.80
N ASP A 201 12.33 -1.00 14.51
CA ASP A 201 13.38 -1.34 15.48
C ASP A 201 14.50 -2.24 14.94
N GLN A 202 14.77 -2.20 13.63
CA GLN A 202 15.92 -2.87 13.04
C GLN A 202 17.21 -2.05 13.30
N ILE A 203 17.61 -1.99 14.57
CA ILE A 203 18.73 -1.16 15.08
C ILE A 203 20.07 -1.40 14.39
N ASN A 204 20.26 -2.60 13.83
CA ASN A 204 21.49 -3.02 13.17
C ASN A 204 21.51 -2.81 11.66
N LEU A 205 20.40 -2.37 11.06
CA LEU A 205 20.33 -2.05 9.64
C LEU A 205 21.24 -0.86 9.32
N THR A 206 22.23 -1.05 8.45
CA THR A 206 23.19 0.00 8.05
C THR A 206 22.97 0.50 6.63
N GLY A 207 22.26 -0.25 5.79
CA GLY A 207 22.00 0.12 4.42
C GLY A 207 20.84 -0.65 3.81
N ILE A 208 20.20 -0.01 2.85
CA ILE A 208 19.12 -0.60 2.05
C ILE A 208 19.26 -0.21 0.60
N GLU A 209 19.06 -1.18 -0.30
CA GLU A 209 18.93 -0.94 -1.74
C GLU A 209 17.46 -1.00 -2.13
N ILE A 210 16.91 0.14 -2.56
CA ILE A 210 15.52 0.31 -2.98
C ILE A 210 15.49 0.35 -4.51
N PRO A 211 14.86 -0.62 -5.19
CA PRO A 211 14.82 -0.66 -6.65
C PRO A 211 13.89 0.42 -7.24
N ASP A 212 14.15 0.79 -8.50
CA ASP A 212 13.37 1.80 -9.24
C ASP A 212 11.90 1.39 -9.52
N SER A 213 11.52 0.17 -9.16
CA SER A 213 10.12 -0.29 -9.21
C SER A 213 9.28 0.16 -8.02
N VAL A 214 9.91 0.65 -6.93
CA VAL A 214 9.21 1.10 -5.70
C VAL A 214 8.59 2.47 -5.94
N THR A 215 7.28 2.57 -5.71
CA THR A 215 6.50 3.81 -5.86
C THR A 215 6.07 4.42 -4.53
N ASN A 216 6.04 3.60 -3.46
CA ASN A 216 5.54 4.00 -2.15
C ASN A 216 6.42 3.48 -1.02
N ILE A 217 6.67 4.33 -0.01
CA ILE A 217 7.26 3.97 1.28
C ILE A 217 6.23 4.32 2.35
N GLY A 218 5.78 3.33 3.13
CA GLY A 218 4.71 3.45 4.11
C GLY A 218 5.11 4.23 5.37
N ASP A 219 4.13 4.57 6.18
CA ASP A 219 4.32 5.31 7.43
C ASP A 219 5.25 4.53 8.38
N TYR A 220 6.18 5.25 9.03
CA TYR A 220 7.11 4.67 10.00
C TYR A 220 7.95 3.50 9.47
N ALA A 221 8.13 3.35 8.16
CA ALA A 221 8.74 2.18 7.53
C ALA A 221 10.11 1.82 8.12
N PHE A 222 10.93 2.81 8.47
CA PHE A 222 12.28 2.64 9.02
C PHE A 222 12.43 3.23 10.43
N VAL A 223 11.34 3.37 11.16
CA VAL A 223 11.41 3.90 12.52
C VAL A 223 12.22 2.96 13.43
N GLY A 224 13.11 3.52 14.23
CA GLY A 224 13.99 2.74 15.13
C GLY A 224 15.21 2.12 14.45
N CYS A 225 15.52 2.44 13.19
CA CYS A 225 16.75 1.99 12.51
C CYS A 225 17.94 2.88 12.89
N GLU A 226 18.49 2.67 14.09
CA GLU A 226 19.49 3.57 14.71
C GLU A 226 20.78 3.72 13.90
N LYS A 227 21.22 2.68 13.19
CA LYS A 227 22.47 2.67 12.41
C LYS A 227 22.29 3.05 10.94
N LEU A 228 21.04 3.29 10.49
CA LEU A 228 20.75 3.68 9.11
C LEU A 228 20.87 5.20 8.95
N ASN A 229 22.09 5.69 8.69
CA ASN A 229 22.38 7.13 8.64
C ASN A 229 22.06 7.77 7.28
N LYS A 230 21.88 6.96 6.24
CA LYS A 230 21.65 7.45 4.87
C LYS A 230 20.76 6.47 4.10
N VAL A 231 19.79 7.01 3.36
CA VAL A 231 18.95 6.22 2.43
C VAL A 231 18.95 6.89 1.06
N THR A 232 19.20 6.10 0.01
CA THR A 232 18.98 6.54 -1.37
C THR A 232 17.56 6.16 -1.77
N VAL A 233 16.75 7.18 -2.07
CA VAL A 233 15.36 7.03 -2.50
C VAL A 233 15.30 7.25 -4.02
N PRO A 234 14.88 6.25 -4.80
CA PRO A 234 14.79 6.36 -6.24
C PRO A 234 13.71 7.37 -6.69
N ALA A 235 13.86 7.91 -7.89
CA ALA A 235 12.92 8.88 -8.46
C ALA A 235 11.51 8.31 -8.71
N SER A 236 11.39 6.99 -8.74
CA SER A 236 10.11 6.27 -8.85
C SER A 236 9.21 6.44 -7.63
N VAL A 237 9.80 6.70 -6.45
CA VAL A 237 9.03 6.90 -5.22
C VAL A 237 8.28 8.22 -5.29
N THR A 238 6.95 8.14 -5.32
CA THR A 238 6.05 9.29 -5.40
C THR A 238 5.40 9.63 -4.05
N LYS A 239 5.37 8.65 -3.13
CA LYS A 239 4.78 8.80 -1.79
C LYS A 239 5.74 8.27 -0.72
N ILE A 240 6.04 9.10 0.27
CA ILE A 240 6.78 8.74 1.48
C ILE A 240 5.87 9.08 2.66
N GLY A 241 5.58 8.09 3.47
CA GLY A 241 4.64 8.19 4.58
C GLY A 241 5.17 9.01 5.76
N GLU A 242 4.30 9.20 6.74
CA GLU A 242 4.63 9.93 7.96
C GLU A 242 5.80 9.26 8.68
N LYS A 243 6.81 10.02 9.06
CA LYS A 243 8.01 9.55 9.81
C LYS A 243 8.64 8.27 9.24
N ALA A 244 8.51 8.05 7.93
CA ALA A 244 8.97 6.86 7.25
C ALA A 244 10.49 6.67 7.32
N LEU A 245 11.25 7.76 7.26
CA LEU A 245 12.71 7.77 7.20
C LEU A 245 13.30 8.71 8.25
N GLY A 246 14.40 8.30 8.88
CA GLY A 246 15.19 9.16 9.77
C GLY A 246 14.56 9.42 11.14
N TYR A 247 13.69 8.54 11.61
CA TYR A 247 13.08 8.65 12.93
C TYR A 247 13.40 7.46 13.82
N LEU A 248 13.56 7.75 15.10
CA LEU A 248 13.76 6.79 16.19
C LEU A 248 12.57 6.82 17.14
N THR A 249 12.41 5.81 17.98
CA THR A 249 11.40 5.77 19.05
C THR A 249 12.06 5.57 20.41
N SER A 250 11.44 6.08 21.46
CA SER A 250 11.86 5.84 22.86
C SER A 250 11.33 4.51 23.41
N GLY A 251 11.19 3.48 22.54
CA GLY A 251 10.62 2.17 22.87
C GLY A 251 9.22 1.97 22.29
N LYS A 252 8.63 0.78 22.49
CA LYS A 252 7.29 0.44 21.95
C LYS A 252 6.23 1.46 22.40
N GLY A 253 5.62 2.15 21.43
CA GLY A 253 4.61 3.19 21.68
C GLY A 253 5.17 4.53 22.13
N GLY A 254 6.48 4.73 22.14
CA GLY A 254 7.12 6.00 22.50
C GLY A 254 6.99 7.06 21.39
N GLN A 255 7.21 8.32 21.80
CA GLN A 255 7.22 9.44 20.84
C GLN A 255 8.40 9.29 19.87
N ALA A 256 8.13 9.45 18.56
CA ALA A 256 9.19 9.43 17.56
C ALA A 256 9.97 10.75 17.58
N TYR A 257 11.31 10.66 17.47
CA TYR A 257 12.24 11.78 17.39
C TYR A 257 13.22 11.59 16.23
N LYS A 258 13.81 12.67 15.73
CA LYS A 258 14.68 12.63 14.57
C LYS A 258 16.03 11.99 14.89
N LEU A 259 16.56 11.17 13.98
CA LEU A 259 17.93 10.71 13.97
C LEU A 259 18.84 11.88 13.52
N GLU A 260 19.72 12.31 14.39
CA GLU A 260 20.63 13.43 14.11
C GLU A 260 21.59 13.08 12.97
N GLY A 261 21.77 14.03 12.04
CA GLY A 261 22.67 13.87 10.88
C GLY A 261 22.16 12.95 9.78
N PHE A 262 20.92 12.43 9.88
CA PHE A 262 20.34 11.58 8.85
C PHE A 262 20.31 12.27 7.49
N THR A 263 20.68 11.54 6.45
CA THR A 263 20.76 12.06 5.07
C THR A 263 19.86 11.28 4.13
N ILE A 264 19.04 11.98 3.38
CA ILE A 264 18.25 11.41 2.29
C ILE A 264 18.94 11.78 0.97
N ARG A 265 19.29 10.76 0.18
CA ARG A 265 19.82 10.93 -1.15
C ARG A 265 18.71 10.68 -2.17
N GLY A 266 18.50 11.63 -3.08
CA GLY A 266 17.39 11.55 -4.04
C GLY A 266 17.62 12.42 -5.27
N VAL A 267 16.69 12.33 -6.22
CA VAL A 267 16.70 13.22 -7.38
C VAL A 267 16.12 14.58 -6.99
N ALA A 268 16.73 15.67 -7.47
CA ALA A 268 16.20 17.01 -7.24
C ALA A 268 14.74 17.13 -7.77
N GLY A 269 13.87 17.78 -7.01
CA GLY A 269 12.44 17.90 -7.31
C GLY A 269 11.59 16.66 -6.98
N SER A 270 12.19 15.57 -6.49
CA SER A 270 11.47 14.32 -6.15
C SER A 270 10.75 14.39 -4.80
N ALA A 271 9.93 13.35 -4.54
CA ALA A 271 9.31 13.17 -3.22
C ALA A 271 10.35 13.06 -2.08
N ALA A 272 11.55 12.55 -2.39
CA ALA A 272 12.66 12.46 -1.43
C ALA A 272 13.14 13.85 -0.97
N GLU A 273 13.34 14.80 -1.91
CA GLU A 273 13.72 16.17 -1.56
C GLU A 273 12.62 16.87 -0.77
N LYS A 274 11.36 16.71 -1.20
CA LYS A 274 10.21 17.27 -0.50
C LYS A 274 10.14 16.76 0.93
N TYR A 275 10.24 15.45 1.13
CA TYR A 275 10.21 14.82 2.45
C TYR A 275 11.39 15.30 3.32
N ALA A 276 12.61 15.35 2.78
CA ALA A 276 13.78 15.86 3.50
C ALA A 276 13.56 17.29 3.98
N LYS A 277 13.05 18.18 3.11
CA LYS A 277 12.76 19.57 3.43
C LYS A 277 11.68 19.73 4.49
N GLU A 278 10.56 19.03 4.36
CA GLU A 278 9.43 19.09 5.30
C GLU A 278 9.80 18.56 6.68
N ASN A 279 10.75 17.62 6.74
CA ASN A 279 11.22 17.02 7.98
C ASN A 279 12.60 17.57 8.43
N GLU A 280 13.16 18.58 7.75
CA GLU A 280 14.45 19.23 8.08
C GLU A 280 15.61 18.23 8.17
N PHE A 281 15.65 17.23 7.29
CA PHE A 281 16.77 16.31 7.13
C PHE A 281 17.77 16.82 6.08
N ASN A 282 19.00 16.31 6.14
CA ASN A 282 19.98 16.57 5.10
C ASN A 282 19.50 15.95 3.79
N PHE A 283 19.66 16.70 2.70
CA PHE A 283 19.38 16.21 1.35
C PHE A 283 20.63 16.24 0.48
N GLU A 284 20.92 15.12 -0.17
CA GLU A 284 22.00 14.97 -1.14
C GLU A 284 21.38 14.65 -2.50
N ALA A 285 21.44 15.60 -3.41
CA ALA A 285 20.95 15.40 -4.78
C ALA A 285 21.88 14.47 -5.57
N TYR A 286 21.31 13.57 -6.35
CA TYR A 286 22.03 12.80 -7.36
C TYR A 286 21.27 12.80 -8.70
N THR A 287 22.01 12.60 -9.78
CA THR A 287 21.43 12.35 -11.09
C THR A 287 21.47 10.85 -11.32
N PRO A 288 20.32 10.18 -11.50
CA PRO A 288 20.31 8.74 -11.77
C PRO A 288 21.00 8.45 -13.09
N GLU A 289 21.78 7.37 -13.12
CA GLU A 289 22.27 6.83 -14.38
C GLU A 289 21.10 6.18 -15.11
N TYR A 290 20.73 6.74 -16.24
CA TYR A 290 19.73 6.15 -17.13
C TYR A 290 20.20 6.22 -18.57
N ILE A 291 19.78 5.25 -19.36
CA ILE A 291 20.01 5.29 -20.79
C ILE A 291 18.86 6.08 -21.42
N ARG A 292 19.22 7.13 -22.15
CA ARG A 292 18.21 7.94 -22.82
C ARG A 292 17.44 7.10 -23.83
N GLY A 293 16.11 7.16 -23.76
CA GLY A 293 15.22 6.35 -24.57
C GLY A 293 14.89 4.97 -24.00
N ASP A 294 15.61 4.49 -22.99
CA ASP A 294 15.34 3.23 -22.25
C ASP A 294 14.33 3.53 -21.12
N VAL A 295 13.06 3.48 -21.47
CA VAL A 295 11.95 3.88 -20.57
C VAL A 295 11.52 2.75 -19.66
N ASP A 296 11.73 1.50 -20.04
CA ASP A 296 11.41 0.33 -19.23
C ASP A 296 12.60 -0.17 -18.38
N ALA A 297 13.76 0.49 -18.52
CA ALA A 297 14.98 0.22 -17.76
C ALA A 297 15.57 -1.20 -17.96
N ASP A 298 15.35 -1.80 -19.13
CA ASP A 298 15.92 -3.08 -19.50
C ASP A 298 17.36 -2.99 -20.08
N ARG A 299 17.93 -1.77 -20.09
CA ARG A 299 19.23 -1.38 -20.65
C ARG A 299 19.32 -1.44 -22.17
N LYS A 300 18.20 -1.41 -22.87
CA LYS A 300 18.11 -1.34 -24.32
C LYS A 300 17.06 -0.32 -24.71
N VAL A 301 17.28 0.33 -25.84
CA VAL A 301 16.25 1.19 -26.43
C VAL A 301 15.54 0.40 -27.53
N SER A 302 14.30 0.06 -27.30
CA SER A 302 13.53 -0.92 -28.07
C SER A 302 12.11 -0.43 -28.39
N ILE A 303 11.34 -1.27 -29.06
CA ILE A 303 9.90 -1.01 -29.29
C ILE A 303 9.10 -1.02 -27.96
N GLY A 304 9.62 -1.64 -26.89
CA GLY A 304 9.06 -1.59 -25.55
C GLY A 304 8.95 -0.16 -25.05
N ASP A 305 10.03 0.60 -25.17
CA ASP A 305 10.15 1.99 -24.74
C ASP A 305 9.24 2.92 -25.55
N VAL A 306 9.19 2.72 -26.86
CA VAL A 306 8.25 3.45 -27.74
C VAL A 306 6.81 3.23 -27.28
N ARG A 307 6.43 1.98 -26.94
CA ARG A 307 5.10 1.63 -26.49
C ARG A 307 4.79 2.24 -25.13
N MET A 308 5.75 2.23 -24.23
CA MET A 308 5.63 2.79 -22.89
C MET A 308 5.45 4.32 -22.93
N THR A 309 6.29 5.01 -23.69
CA THR A 309 6.20 6.45 -23.93
C THR A 309 4.86 6.82 -24.56
N LEU A 310 4.40 6.07 -25.58
CA LEU A 310 3.09 6.30 -26.21
C LEU A 310 1.93 6.17 -25.22
N ARG A 311 1.97 5.14 -24.36
CA ARG A 311 0.92 4.95 -23.33
C ARG A 311 0.86 6.12 -22.36
N SER A 312 2.01 6.67 -21.99
CA SER A 312 2.10 7.85 -21.13
C SER A 312 1.50 9.09 -21.79
N ILE A 313 1.89 9.38 -23.03
CA ILE A 313 1.36 10.51 -23.81
C ILE A 313 -0.16 10.41 -23.95
N CYS A 314 -0.66 9.20 -24.17
CA CYS A 314 -2.11 8.91 -24.27
C CYS A 314 -2.82 8.87 -22.89
N LYS A 315 -2.13 9.20 -21.79
CA LYS A 315 -2.65 9.13 -20.40
C LYS A 315 -3.19 7.75 -20.02
N LYS A 316 -2.65 6.67 -20.60
CA LYS A 316 -2.99 5.27 -20.31
C LYS A 316 -2.02 4.61 -19.35
N ALA A 317 -0.93 5.26 -19.00
CA ALA A 317 0.04 4.87 -18.00
C ALA A 317 0.77 6.11 -17.50
N GLU A 318 1.21 6.11 -16.25
CA GLU A 318 2.11 7.12 -15.73
C GLU A 318 3.54 6.60 -15.73
N LEU A 319 4.48 7.45 -16.11
CA LEU A 319 5.91 7.19 -15.97
C LEU A 319 6.39 7.69 -14.62
N ASN A 320 7.24 6.92 -13.95
CA ASN A 320 7.95 7.39 -12.76
C ASN A 320 9.03 8.43 -13.12
N GLY A 321 9.70 8.99 -12.10
CA GLY A 321 10.69 10.07 -12.33
C GLY A 321 11.82 9.66 -13.26
N THR A 322 12.45 8.48 -13.08
CA THR A 322 13.54 7.99 -13.93
C THR A 322 13.04 7.69 -15.35
N GLN A 323 11.88 7.08 -15.49
CA GLN A 323 11.24 6.81 -16.77
C GLN A 323 10.91 8.11 -17.54
N LYS A 324 10.45 9.15 -16.84
CA LYS A 324 10.24 10.47 -17.46
C LYS A 324 11.54 11.05 -17.97
N LEU A 325 12.63 10.98 -17.19
CA LEU A 325 13.94 11.43 -17.61
C LEU A 325 14.48 10.64 -18.82
N ALA A 326 14.25 9.32 -18.84
CA ALA A 326 14.63 8.48 -19.97
C ALA A 326 13.79 8.78 -21.23
N ALA A 327 12.50 9.04 -21.05
CA ALA A 327 11.56 9.32 -22.12
C ALA A 327 11.69 10.74 -22.71
N ASP A 328 12.09 11.74 -21.90
CA ASP A 328 12.36 13.12 -22.34
C ASP A 328 13.70 13.18 -23.06
N VAL A 329 13.72 12.70 -24.30
CA VAL A 329 14.94 12.64 -25.12
C VAL A 329 15.28 13.97 -25.77
N GLU A 330 14.34 14.92 -25.81
CA GLU A 330 14.57 16.30 -26.27
C GLU A 330 15.08 17.21 -25.13
N LYS A 331 14.97 16.77 -23.87
CA LYS A 331 15.40 17.52 -22.66
C LYS A 331 14.68 18.86 -22.46
N ASP A 332 13.41 18.93 -22.86
CA ASP A 332 12.60 20.14 -22.68
C ASP A 332 11.75 20.08 -21.39
N GLY A 333 11.87 19.02 -20.60
CA GLY A 333 11.17 18.81 -19.33
C GLY A 333 9.77 18.22 -19.50
N THR A 334 9.36 17.89 -20.71
CA THR A 334 8.06 17.30 -21.02
C THR A 334 8.23 16.02 -21.82
N VAL A 335 7.37 15.03 -21.60
CA VAL A 335 7.34 13.80 -22.40
C VAL A 335 6.16 13.91 -23.37
N ASP A 336 6.47 14.17 -24.62
CA ASP A 336 5.47 14.42 -25.65
C ASP A 336 5.72 13.62 -26.95
N ILE A 337 4.97 13.95 -28.00
CA ILE A 337 5.05 13.26 -29.30
C ILE A 337 6.40 13.46 -30.00
N LYS A 338 7.18 14.49 -29.67
CA LYS A 338 8.49 14.73 -30.26
C LYS A 338 9.48 13.68 -29.73
N ASP A 339 9.46 13.45 -28.41
CA ASP A 339 10.28 12.40 -27.76
C ASP A 339 9.95 11.02 -28.31
N LEU A 340 8.66 10.69 -28.36
CA LEU A 340 8.20 9.42 -28.92
C LEU A 340 8.70 9.22 -30.34
N ARG A 341 8.61 10.24 -31.17
CA ARG A 341 9.07 10.20 -32.57
C ARG A 341 10.57 10.00 -32.64
N LYS A 342 11.33 10.60 -31.75
CA LYS A 342 12.78 10.50 -31.72
C LYS A 342 13.21 9.10 -31.26
N ILE A 343 12.61 8.56 -30.18
CA ILE A 343 12.85 7.19 -29.74
C ILE A 343 12.51 6.19 -30.86
N LEU A 344 11.36 6.36 -31.51
CA LEU A 344 10.96 5.48 -32.62
C LEU A 344 11.95 5.55 -33.80
N ARG A 345 12.44 6.74 -34.14
CA ARG A 345 13.44 6.87 -35.21
C ARG A 345 14.76 6.22 -34.89
N TYR A 346 15.18 6.25 -33.62
CA TYR A 346 16.36 5.54 -33.13
C TYR A 346 16.16 4.01 -33.23
N VAL A 347 15.06 3.49 -32.70
CA VAL A 347 14.71 2.06 -32.78
C VAL A 347 14.63 1.54 -34.21
N CYS A 348 14.17 2.39 -35.15
CA CYS A 348 14.12 2.06 -36.58
C CYS A 348 15.45 2.31 -37.32
N GLY A 349 16.54 2.65 -36.65
CA GLY A 349 17.84 2.94 -37.27
C GLY A 349 17.83 4.17 -38.18
N LYS A 350 16.91 5.12 -37.96
CA LYS A 350 16.81 6.36 -38.75
C LYS A 350 17.69 7.48 -38.19
N ILE A 351 18.14 7.36 -36.96
CA ILE A 351 19.10 8.23 -36.28
C ILE A 351 20.05 7.39 -35.44
N GLU A 352 21.27 7.85 -35.24
CA GLU A 352 22.31 7.15 -34.49
C GLU A 352 22.30 7.48 -32.98
N TYR A 353 21.68 8.61 -32.58
CA TYR A 353 21.70 9.12 -31.21
C TYR A 353 20.32 9.62 -30.79
N LEU A 354 20.04 9.49 -29.46
CA LEU A 354 18.87 10.05 -28.78
C LEU A 354 19.17 11.36 -28.04
#